data_9d35781d8c8567e69765e0be2ad6bdb2
#
_entry.id   9d35781d8c8567e69765e0be2ad6bdb2
#
_cell.length_a   1.000
_cell.length_b   1.000
_cell.length_c   1.000
_cell.angle_alpha   90.00
_cell.angle_beta   90.00
_cell.angle_gamma   90.00
#
_symmetry.space_group_name_H-M   'P 1'
#
loop_
_entity.id
_entity.type
_entity.pdbx_description
1 polymer ?
#
loop_
_entity_poly.entity_id
_entity_poly.type
_entity_poly.pdbx_seq_one_letter_code
_entity_poly.pdbx_strand_id
1 'polypeptide(L)'
;FVLEKLYFDGEEKKANKYCIQLNLLNFIVLIITAIFTKNKMIIAGITLMAIFVYVLVVAIKQYKKFKFELHIIKYIKYESVEIANNILFFLIFLFGLSNAMEFGEKYTVALNFVALITDTQWDSFEAISTVAKIDISKNEFNYKEHRNNAYKLDVILMVTTFIMLLISYRFYELDLGITLIYLSFELINFSIYPVYKIKTC
;
A
#
# COMPACT_ATOMS: atom_id res chain seq x y z
N PHE A 1 8.81 4.76 9.07
CA PHE A 1 10.04 5.26 9.74
C PHE A 1 10.86 4.17 10.44
N VAL A 2 10.30 3.41 11.43
CA VAL A 2 11.07 2.37 12.15
C VAL A 2 11.52 1.24 11.24
N LEU A 3 10.64 0.78 10.35
CA LEU A 3 10.94 -0.27 9.39
C LEU A 3 11.95 0.16 8.34
N GLU A 4 11.77 1.35 7.78
CA GLU A 4 12.71 1.94 6.82
C GLU A 4 14.11 2.07 7.43
N LYS A 5 14.20 2.58 8.66
CA LYS A 5 15.47 2.64 9.36
C LYS A 5 16.15 1.28 9.51
N LEU A 6 15.39 0.22 9.83
CA LEU A 6 15.94 -1.13 9.91
C LEU A 6 16.45 -1.61 8.55
N TYR A 7 15.79 -1.24 7.45
CA TYR A 7 16.28 -1.53 6.10
C TYR A 7 17.59 -0.79 5.79
N PHE A 8 17.65 0.51 6.12
CA PHE A 8 18.89 1.29 5.95
C PHE A 8 20.05 0.79 6.81
N ASP A 9 19.76 0.28 8.00
CA ASP A 9 20.77 -0.30 8.90
C ASP A 9 21.19 -1.72 8.50
N GLY A 10 20.64 -2.29 7.40
CA GLY A 10 20.92 -3.65 6.93
C GLY A 10 20.26 -4.76 7.78
N GLU A 11 19.34 -4.41 8.69
CA GLU A 11 18.56 -5.37 9.48
C GLU A 11 17.27 -5.83 8.77
N GLU A 12 17.32 -6.09 7.45
CA GLU A 12 16.15 -6.41 6.59
C GLU A 12 15.33 -7.59 7.11
N LYS A 13 15.99 -8.66 7.58
CA LYS A 13 15.29 -9.82 8.14
C LYS A 13 14.42 -9.46 9.33
N LYS A 14 14.84 -8.47 10.10
CA LYS A 14 14.11 -8.01 11.28
C LYS A 14 12.96 -7.10 10.90
N ALA A 15 13.17 -6.21 9.93
CA ALA A 15 12.13 -5.39 9.36
C ALA A 15 11.00 -6.26 8.77
N ASN A 16 11.36 -7.23 7.91
CA ASN A 16 10.41 -8.18 7.32
C ASN A 16 9.64 -8.98 8.38
N LYS A 17 10.34 -9.43 9.45
CA LYS A 17 9.67 -10.11 10.55
C LYS A 17 8.61 -9.26 11.23
N TYR A 18 8.87 -7.97 11.45
CA TYR A 18 7.88 -7.04 12.03
C TYR A 18 6.71 -6.79 11.08
N CYS A 19 6.95 -6.65 9.78
CA CYS A 19 5.89 -6.54 8.78
C CYS A 19 4.97 -7.78 8.79
N ILE A 20 5.55 -8.98 8.75
CA ILE A 20 4.79 -10.23 8.77
C ILE A 20 3.98 -10.34 10.06
N GLN A 21 4.57 -10.03 11.21
CA GLN A 21 3.88 -10.05 12.49
C GLN A 21 2.73 -9.05 12.56
N LEU A 22 2.90 -7.85 12.00
CA LEU A 22 1.85 -6.83 11.94
C LEU A 22 0.67 -7.31 11.08
N ASN A 23 0.95 -7.83 9.89
CA ASN A 23 -0.07 -8.31 8.98
C ASN A 23 -0.82 -9.53 9.55
N LEU A 24 -0.10 -10.45 10.20
CA LEU A 24 -0.70 -11.60 10.86
C LEU A 24 -1.58 -11.16 12.05
N LEU A 25 -1.12 -10.22 12.87
CA LEU A 25 -1.90 -9.66 13.97
C LEU A 25 -3.18 -9.00 13.44
N ASN A 26 -3.07 -8.17 12.41
CA ASN A 26 -4.20 -7.52 11.76
C ASN A 26 -5.24 -8.56 11.31
N PHE A 27 -4.79 -9.59 10.60
CA PHE A 27 -5.66 -10.66 10.10
C PHE A 27 -6.35 -11.42 11.23
N ILE A 28 -5.61 -11.81 12.28
CA ILE A 28 -6.16 -12.53 13.43
C ILE A 28 -7.20 -11.67 14.18
N VAL A 29 -6.86 -10.41 14.47
CA VAL A 29 -7.77 -9.50 15.18
C VAL A 29 -9.03 -9.25 14.37
N LEU A 30 -8.91 -9.06 13.05
CA LEU A 30 -10.04 -8.88 12.17
C LEU A 30 -10.99 -10.08 12.19
N ILE A 31 -10.45 -11.31 12.07
CA ILE A 31 -11.28 -12.53 12.13
C ILE A 31 -11.96 -12.67 13.48
N ILE A 32 -11.19 -12.52 14.57
CA ILE A 32 -11.74 -12.68 15.92
C ILE A 32 -12.86 -11.66 16.14
N THR A 33 -12.63 -10.39 15.84
CA THR A 33 -13.65 -9.35 16.04
C THR A 33 -14.86 -9.55 15.15
N ALA A 34 -14.70 -10.02 13.91
CA ALA A 34 -15.80 -10.34 13.00
C ALA A 34 -16.69 -11.49 13.50
N ILE A 35 -16.12 -12.44 14.25
CA ILE A 35 -16.89 -13.52 14.88
C ILE A 35 -17.78 -12.98 16.03
N PHE A 36 -17.26 -12.03 16.83
CA PHE A 36 -17.96 -11.51 18.00
C PHE A 36 -18.95 -10.39 17.71
N THR A 37 -18.76 -9.65 16.61
CA THR A 37 -19.65 -8.53 16.26
C THR A 37 -19.80 -8.38 14.76
N LYS A 38 -21.01 -8.01 14.33
CA LYS A 38 -21.30 -7.64 12.93
C LYS A 38 -21.16 -6.14 12.69
N ASN A 39 -20.86 -5.36 13.73
CA ASN A 39 -20.73 -3.92 13.59
C ASN A 39 -19.37 -3.56 12.99
N LYS A 40 -19.39 -3.09 11.74
CA LYS A 40 -18.18 -2.75 10.96
C LYS A 40 -17.31 -1.68 11.64
N MET A 41 -17.93 -0.71 12.33
CA MET A 41 -17.20 0.35 13.04
C MET A 41 -16.41 -0.20 14.23
N ILE A 42 -17.02 -1.13 14.99
CA ILE A 42 -16.35 -1.79 16.12
C ILE A 42 -15.19 -2.65 15.61
N ILE A 43 -15.40 -3.42 14.54
CA ILE A 43 -14.36 -4.24 13.93
C ILE A 43 -13.18 -3.36 13.53
N ALA A 44 -13.43 -2.30 12.78
CA ALA A 44 -12.40 -1.37 12.33
C ALA A 44 -11.68 -0.71 13.52
N GLY A 45 -12.41 -0.24 14.52
CA GLY A 45 -11.85 0.42 15.71
C GLY A 45 -10.92 -0.50 16.51
N ILE A 46 -11.33 -1.74 16.78
CA ILE A 46 -10.52 -2.72 17.52
C ILE A 46 -9.27 -3.09 16.71
N THR A 47 -9.41 -3.29 15.40
CA THR A 47 -8.30 -3.62 14.52
C THR A 47 -7.25 -2.50 14.48
N LEU A 48 -7.68 -1.25 14.32
CA LEU A 48 -6.79 -0.08 14.34
C LEU A 48 -6.09 0.07 15.71
N MET A 49 -6.80 -0.13 16.80
CA MET A 49 -6.20 -0.08 18.15
C MET A 49 -5.13 -1.17 18.33
N ALA A 50 -5.37 -2.39 17.87
CA ALA A 50 -4.40 -3.48 17.95
C ALA A 50 -3.13 -3.18 17.13
N ILE A 51 -3.29 -2.65 15.90
CA ILE A 51 -2.19 -2.20 15.05
C ILE A 51 -1.41 -1.09 15.75
N PHE A 52 -2.09 -0.08 16.27
CA PHE A 52 -1.46 1.04 16.97
C PHE A 52 -0.62 0.57 18.16
N VAL A 53 -1.18 -0.29 19.02
CA VAL A 53 -0.46 -0.85 20.18
C VAL A 53 0.77 -1.64 19.72
N TYR A 54 0.65 -2.46 18.68
CA TYR A 54 1.78 -3.22 18.16
C TYR A 54 2.89 -2.30 17.65
N VAL A 55 2.55 -1.31 16.83
CA VAL A 55 3.51 -0.34 16.28
C VAL A 55 4.20 0.42 17.40
N LEU A 56 3.46 0.81 18.44
CA LEU A 56 4.00 1.49 19.61
C LEU A 56 5.00 0.61 20.37
N VAL A 57 4.69 -0.66 20.59
CA VAL A 57 5.59 -1.64 21.23
C VAL A 57 6.87 -1.82 20.43
N VAL A 58 6.76 -1.96 19.10
CA VAL A 58 7.93 -2.07 18.21
C VAL A 58 8.76 -0.80 18.25
N ALA A 59 8.13 0.37 18.19
CA ALA A 59 8.80 1.66 18.28
C ALA A 59 9.57 1.82 19.61
N ILE A 60 8.96 1.50 20.73
CA ILE A 60 9.61 1.58 22.06
C ILE A 60 10.79 0.61 22.13
N LYS A 61 10.66 -0.62 21.63
CA LYS A 61 11.76 -1.61 21.60
C LYS A 61 12.95 -1.15 20.77
N GLN A 62 12.70 -0.41 19.69
CA GLN A 62 13.75 0.09 18.81
C GLN A 62 14.28 1.45 19.26
N TYR A 63 13.50 2.23 20.03
CA TYR A 63 13.86 3.57 20.50
C TYR A 63 15.24 3.64 21.17
N LYS A 64 15.59 2.62 22.00
CA LYS A 64 16.90 2.55 22.66
C LYS A 64 18.09 2.43 21.70
N LYS A 65 17.84 2.05 20.43
CA LYS A 65 18.86 1.91 19.39
C LYS A 65 18.97 3.14 18.48
N PHE A 66 17.99 4.05 18.52
CA PHE A 66 17.96 5.22 17.66
C PHE A 66 18.37 6.47 18.41
N LYS A 67 19.40 7.15 17.93
CA LYS A 67 19.65 8.54 18.31
C LYS A 67 18.61 9.39 17.56
N PHE A 68 17.61 9.84 18.28
CA PHE A 68 16.59 10.76 17.75
C PHE A 68 17.19 12.17 17.67
N GLU A 69 17.68 12.54 16.49
CA GLU A 69 17.91 13.94 16.16
C GLU A 69 16.62 14.50 15.57
N LEU A 70 15.90 15.29 16.33
CA LEU A 70 14.62 15.88 15.94
C LEU A 70 14.86 17.07 14.98
N HIS A 71 15.18 16.80 13.72
CA HIS A 71 15.18 17.80 12.67
C HIS A 71 13.80 17.86 11.96
N ILE A 72 12.71 18.01 12.74
CA ILE A 72 11.32 18.00 12.26
C ILE A 72 11.12 18.93 11.06
N ILE A 73 11.65 20.15 11.12
CA ILE A 73 11.47 21.15 10.03
C ILE A 73 12.12 20.68 8.73
N LYS A 74 13.28 20.02 8.81
CA LYS A 74 13.97 19.49 7.64
C LYS A 74 13.19 18.34 7.02
N TYR A 75 12.64 17.44 7.85
CA TYR A 75 11.80 16.34 7.38
C TYR A 75 10.49 16.83 6.76
N ILE A 76 9.78 17.76 7.37
CA ILE A 76 8.56 18.35 6.81
C ILE A 76 8.82 18.95 5.43
N LYS A 77 9.97 19.60 5.22
CA LYS A 77 10.31 20.17 3.92
C LYS A 77 10.53 19.10 2.83
N TYR A 78 11.13 17.97 3.16
CA TYR A 78 11.36 16.87 2.20
C TYR A 78 10.09 16.05 1.96
N GLU A 79 9.30 15.80 3.00
CA GLU A 79 8.08 15.02 2.93
C GLU A 79 6.87 15.84 2.43
N SER A 80 6.97 17.16 2.35
CA SER A 80 5.84 18.04 2.00
C SER A 80 5.25 17.72 0.62
N VAL A 81 6.08 17.33 -0.35
CA VAL A 81 5.64 16.96 -1.70
C VAL A 81 4.87 15.64 -1.67
N GLU A 82 5.35 14.67 -0.89
CA GLU A 82 4.70 13.37 -0.75
C GLU A 82 3.38 13.48 0.03
N ILE A 83 3.36 14.28 1.08
CA ILE A 83 2.13 14.61 1.81
C ILE A 83 1.11 15.29 0.88
N ALA A 84 1.55 16.26 0.09
CA ALA A 84 0.66 16.95 -0.86
C ALA A 84 0.13 16.00 -1.93
N ASN A 85 0.96 15.09 -2.46
CA ASN A 85 0.53 14.07 -3.39
C ASN A 85 -0.50 13.12 -2.78
N ASN A 86 -0.28 12.65 -1.57
CA ASN A 86 -1.21 11.75 -0.88
C ASN A 86 -2.56 12.43 -0.60
N ILE A 87 -2.56 13.71 -0.21
CA ILE A 87 -3.78 14.50 -0.06
C ILE A 87 -4.50 14.64 -1.41
N LEU A 88 -3.77 14.92 -2.48
CA LEU A 88 -4.35 15.06 -3.81
C LEU A 88 -4.97 13.75 -4.29
N PHE A 89 -4.28 12.62 -4.12
CA PHE A 89 -4.80 11.29 -4.41
C PHE A 89 -6.09 11.00 -3.64
N PHE A 90 -6.10 11.29 -2.35
CA PHE A 90 -7.29 11.12 -1.52
C PHE A 90 -8.47 11.97 -2.00
N LEU A 91 -8.23 13.23 -2.37
CA LEU A 91 -9.26 14.12 -2.92
C LEU A 91 -9.79 13.61 -4.28
N ILE A 92 -8.92 13.13 -5.16
CA ILE A 92 -9.31 12.54 -6.44
C ILE A 92 -10.18 11.30 -6.22
N PHE A 93 -9.79 10.44 -5.28
CA PHE A 93 -10.58 9.25 -4.92
C PHE A 93 -11.95 9.62 -4.36
N LEU A 94 -12.02 10.58 -3.43
CA LEU A 94 -13.29 11.07 -2.88
C LEU A 94 -14.19 11.66 -3.96
N PHE A 95 -13.62 12.43 -4.89
CA PHE A 95 -14.38 12.98 -6.01
C PHE A 95 -14.89 11.87 -6.94
N GLY A 96 -14.05 10.88 -7.25
CA GLY A 96 -14.45 9.71 -8.04
C GLY A 96 -15.56 8.91 -7.35
N LEU A 97 -15.45 8.70 -6.04
CA LEU A 97 -16.45 8.00 -5.24
C LEU A 97 -17.78 8.76 -5.20
N SER A 98 -17.73 10.08 -5.01
CA SER A 98 -18.93 10.93 -5.04
C SER A 98 -19.67 10.82 -6.36
N ASN A 99 -18.95 10.94 -7.48
CA ASN A 99 -19.54 10.77 -8.81
C ASN A 99 -20.09 9.35 -9.02
N ALA A 100 -19.38 8.32 -8.61
CA ALA A 100 -19.85 6.93 -8.72
C ALA A 100 -21.15 6.71 -7.94
N MET A 101 -21.30 7.35 -6.77
CA MET A 101 -22.53 7.29 -5.97
C MET A 101 -23.72 7.95 -6.70
N GLU A 102 -23.50 9.04 -7.43
CA GLU A 102 -24.55 9.70 -8.23
C GLU A 102 -25.03 8.82 -9.39
N PHE A 103 -24.13 8.03 -10.01
CA PHE A 103 -24.51 7.09 -11.08
C PHE A 103 -25.19 5.81 -10.57
N GLY A 104 -25.07 5.52 -9.28
CA GLY A 104 -25.75 4.40 -8.61
C GLY A 104 -24.84 3.32 -8.03
N GLU A 105 -25.46 2.38 -7.33
CA GLU A 105 -24.78 1.37 -6.52
C GLU A 105 -23.77 0.53 -7.30
N LYS A 106 -24.09 0.12 -8.53
CA LYS A 106 -23.20 -0.68 -9.37
C LYS A 106 -21.84 -0.01 -9.62
N TYR A 107 -21.86 1.31 -9.87
CA TYR A 107 -20.63 2.08 -10.10
C TYR A 107 -19.82 2.21 -8.82
N THR A 108 -20.48 2.45 -7.70
CA THR A 108 -19.85 2.56 -6.38
C THR A 108 -19.18 1.24 -5.97
N VAL A 109 -19.88 0.12 -6.15
CA VAL A 109 -19.34 -1.21 -5.85
C VAL A 109 -18.13 -1.53 -6.74
N ALA A 110 -18.23 -1.27 -8.05
CA ALA A 110 -17.14 -1.50 -8.98
C ALA A 110 -15.90 -0.65 -8.67
N LEU A 111 -16.09 0.65 -8.38
CA LEU A 111 -14.98 1.54 -8.01
C LEU A 111 -14.29 1.10 -6.71
N ASN A 112 -15.06 0.81 -5.67
CA ASN A 112 -14.51 0.34 -4.40
C ASN A 112 -13.78 -0.99 -4.53
N PHE A 113 -14.30 -1.89 -5.36
CA PHE A 113 -13.65 -3.17 -5.63
C PHE A 113 -12.31 -2.99 -6.36
N VAL A 114 -12.27 -2.15 -7.38
CA VAL A 114 -11.03 -1.83 -8.11
C VAL A 114 -10.04 -1.18 -7.16
N ALA A 115 -10.46 -0.17 -6.39
CA ALA A 115 -9.60 0.50 -5.41
C ALA A 115 -9.00 -0.50 -4.41
N LEU A 116 -9.79 -1.44 -3.88
CA LEU A 116 -9.30 -2.45 -2.92
C LEU A 116 -8.20 -3.34 -3.52
N ILE A 117 -8.37 -3.77 -4.77
CA ILE A 117 -7.37 -4.61 -5.45
C ILE A 117 -6.13 -3.79 -5.77
N THR A 118 -6.30 -2.58 -6.26
CA THR A 118 -5.19 -1.75 -6.73
C THR A 118 -4.37 -1.18 -5.59
N ASP A 119 -4.97 -0.91 -4.43
CA ASP A 119 -4.26 -0.44 -3.23
C ASP A 119 -3.13 -1.40 -2.82
N THR A 120 -3.41 -2.71 -2.81
CA THR A 120 -2.39 -3.73 -2.50
C THR A 120 -1.24 -3.76 -3.51
N GLN A 121 -1.50 -3.33 -4.74
CA GLN A 121 -0.50 -3.28 -5.80
C GLN A 121 0.37 -2.02 -5.71
N TRP A 122 -0.22 -0.89 -5.33
CA TRP A 122 0.52 0.35 -5.08
C TRP A 122 1.60 0.17 -4.02
N ASP A 123 1.29 -0.53 -2.92
CA ASP A 123 2.26 -0.86 -1.88
C ASP A 123 3.44 -1.68 -2.41
N SER A 124 3.16 -2.59 -3.35
CA SER A 124 4.22 -3.40 -3.98
C SER A 124 5.15 -2.55 -4.86
N PHE A 125 4.63 -1.55 -5.57
CA PHE A 125 5.44 -0.62 -6.35
C PHE A 125 6.27 0.33 -5.49
N GLU A 126 5.73 0.78 -4.37
CA GLU A 126 6.51 1.55 -3.40
C GLU A 126 7.68 0.76 -2.81
N ALA A 127 7.51 -0.56 -2.61
CA ALA A 127 8.60 -1.44 -2.20
C ALA A 127 9.77 -1.45 -3.20
N ILE A 128 9.50 -1.42 -4.52
CA ILE A 128 10.54 -1.32 -5.55
C ILE A 128 11.33 -0.01 -5.40
N SER A 129 10.64 1.10 -5.21
CA SER A 129 11.26 2.41 -4.99
C SER A 129 12.14 2.40 -3.74
N THR A 130 11.67 1.78 -2.67
CA THR A 130 12.44 1.64 -1.42
C THR A 130 13.72 0.84 -1.62
N VAL A 131 13.66 -0.30 -2.33
CA VAL A 131 14.84 -1.11 -2.67
C VAL A 131 15.82 -0.31 -3.53
N ALA A 132 15.34 0.39 -4.54
CA ALA A 132 16.18 1.24 -5.39
C ALA A 132 16.92 2.32 -4.57
N LYS A 133 16.23 2.99 -3.65
CA LYS A 133 16.84 4.01 -2.74
C LYS A 133 17.91 3.38 -1.84
N ILE A 134 17.70 2.16 -1.34
CA ILE A 134 18.68 1.43 -0.51
C ILE A 134 19.93 1.12 -1.33
N ASP A 135 19.76 0.60 -2.56
CA ASP A 135 20.89 0.23 -3.41
C ASP A 135 21.66 1.46 -3.88
N ILE A 136 20.99 2.60 -4.12
CA ILE A 136 21.66 3.89 -4.34
C ILE A 136 22.53 4.25 -3.15
N SER A 137 22.02 4.10 -1.93
CA SER A 137 22.75 4.45 -0.70
C SER A 137 23.98 3.57 -0.47
N LYS A 138 23.97 2.34 -0.99
CA LYS A 138 25.08 1.35 -0.94
C LYS A 138 26.05 1.46 -2.13
N ASN A 139 25.78 2.32 -3.11
CA ASN A 139 26.47 2.39 -4.41
C ASN A 139 26.37 1.09 -5.23
N GLU A 140 25.30 0.32 -5.04
CA GLU A 140 25.03 -0.95 -5.73
C GLU A 140 23.92 -0.81 -6.78
N PHE A 141 23.43 0.40 -7.03
CA PHE A 141 22.28 0.67 -7.90
C PHE A 141 22.56 0.34 -9.36
N ASN A 142 21.72 -0.52 -9.92
CA ASN A 142 21.71 -0.87 -11.34
C ASN A 142 20.34 -0.59 -11.96
N TYR A 143 20.21 0.53 -12.68
CA TYR A 143 18.95 0.95 -13.28
C TYR A 143 18.31 -0.13 -14.17
N LYS A 144 19.10 -0.83 -15.00
CA LYS A 144 18.58 -1.85 -15.92
C LYS A 144 17.98 -3.04 -15.17
N GLU A 145 18.62 -3.44 -14.09
CA GLU A 145 18.15 -4.52 -13.24
C GLU A 145 16.86 -4.14 -12.49
N HIS A 146 16.85 -2.99 -11.84
CA HIS A 146 15.65 -2.48 -11.15
C HIS A 146 14.46 -2.33 -12.10
N ARG A 147 14.67 -1.76 -13.29
CA ARG A 147 13.65 -1.65 -14.31
C ARG A 147 13.09 -3.01 -14.73
N ASN A 148 13.98 -4.00 -14.98
CA ASN A 148 13.54 -5.33 -15.38
C ASN A 148 12.77 -6.04 -14.25
N ASN A 149 13.16 -5.86 -13.01
CA ASN A 149 12.47 -6.41 -11.86
C ASN A 149 11.10 -5.72 -11.65
N ALA A 150 11.01 -4.42 -11.89
CA ALA A 150 9.73 -3.69 -11.88
C ALA A 150 8.76 -4.25 -12.93
N TYR A 151 9.20 -4.47 -14.17
CA TYR A 151 8.34 -5.08 -15.19
C TYR A 151 7.91 -6.51 -14.87
N LYS A 152 8.80 -7.32 -14.27
CA LYS A 152 8.42 -8.67 -13.83
C LYS A 152 7.35 -8.63 -12.74
N LEU A 153 7.51 -7.72 -11.78
CA LEU A 153 6.52 -7.55 -10.73
C LEU A 153 5.19 -7.05 -11.30
N ASP A 154 5.21 -6.09 -12.22
CA ASP A 154 4.03 -5.57 -12.89
C ASP A 154 3.22 -6.69 -13.58
N VAL A 155 3.90 -7.56 -14.34
CA VAL A 155 3.25 -8.74 -14.96
C VAL A 155 2.63 -9.66 -13.90
N ILE A 156 3.33 -9.94 -12.79
CA ILE A 156 2.80 -10.78 -11.71
C ILE A 156 1.56 -10.13 -11.08
N LEU A 157 1.60 -8.83 -10.84
CA LEU A 157 0.49 -8.09 -10.25
C LEU A 157 -0.72 -8.03 -11.20
N MET A 158 -0.50 -7.83 -12.50
CA MET A 158 -1.58 -7.91 -13.50
C MET A 158 -2.26 -9.27 -13.51
N VAL A 159 -1.49 -10.36 -13.53
CA VAL A 159 -2.05 -11.73 -13.49
C VAL A 159 -2.83 -11.94 -12.18
N THR A 160 -2.30 -11.50 -11.06
CA THR A 160 -2.98 -11.61 -9.75
C THR A 160 -4.29 -10.83 -9.74
N THR A 161 -4.30 -9.63 -10.32
CA THR A 161 -5.51 -8.80 -10.46
C THR A 161 -6.59 -9.50 -11.26
N PHE A 162 -6.23 -10.12 -12.39
CA PHE A 162 -7.21 -10.87 -13.18
C PHE A 162 -7.74 -12.09 -12.44
N ILE A 163 -6.89 -12.82 -11.71
CA ILE A 163 -7.33 -13.95 -10.88
C ILE A 163 -8.30 -13.47 -9.80
N MET A 164 -7.97 -12.38 -9.11
CA MET A 164 -8.82 -11.78 -8.09
C MET A 164 -10.16 -11.32 -8.66
N LEU A 165 -10.17 -10.72 -9.86
CA LEU A 165 -11.37 -10.30 -10.56
C LEU A 165 -12.27 -11.50 -10.86
N LEU A 166 -11.70 -12.59 -11.40
CA LEU A 166 -12.45 -13.81 -11.72
C LEU A 166 -13.07 -14.47 -10.49
N ILE A 167 -12.31 -14.54 -9.39
CA ILE A 167 -12.81 -15.08 -8.13
C ILE A 167 -13.94 -14.19 -7.59
N SER A 168 -13.72 -12.90 -7.57
CA SER A 168 -14.66 -11.94 -6.98
C SER A 168 -15.95 -11.80 -7.80
N TYR A 169 -15.87 -11.92 -9.13
CA TYR A 169 -17.04 -11.94 -9.99
C TYR A 169 -18.00 -13.07 -9.62
N ARG A 170 -17.48 -14.20 -9.14
CA ARG A 170 -18.31 -15.33 -8.72
C ARG A 170 -19.03 -15.10 -7.40
N PHE A 171 -18.44 -14.30 -6.49
CA PHE A 171 -18.95 -14.09 -5.12
C PHE A 171 -19.67 -12.75 -4.93
N TYR A 172 -19.33 -11.76 -5.73
CA TYR A 172 -19.93 -10.43 -5.69
C TYR A 172 -20.67 -10.22 -7.01
N GLU A 173 -21.85 -9.67 -6.97
CA GLU A 173 -22.64 -9.32 -8.17
C GLU A 173 -22.04 -8.09 -8.87
N LEU A 174 -20.78 -8.21 -9.34
CA LEU A 174 -20.06 -7.14 -10.02
C LEU A 174 -20.57 -6.96 -11.44
N ASP A 175 -20.78 -5.72 -11.84
CA ASP A 175 -20.92 -5.38 -13.25
C ASP A 175 -19.55 -5.43 -13.93
N LEU A 176 -19.29 -6.48 -14.70
CA LEU A 176 -18.00 -6.73 -15.33
C LEU A 176 -17.59 -5.58 -16.27
N GLY A 177 -18.53 -5.01 -17.02
CA GLY A 177 -18.26 -3.93 -17.96
C GLY A 177 -17.72 -2.69 -17.23
N ILE A 178 -18.41 -2.25 -16.19
CA ILE A 178 -18.04 -1.10 -15.38
C ILE A 178 -16.70 -1.36 -14.66
N THR A 179 -16.56 -2.54 -14.07
CA THR A 179 -15.34 -2.94 -13.34
C THR A 179 -14.12 -2.97 -14.26
N LEU A 180 -14.25 -3.50 -15.47
CA LEU A 180 -13.16 -3.52 -16.46
C LEU A 180 -12.77 -2.12 -16.94
N ILE A 181 -13.74 -1.20 -17.07
CA ILE A 181 -13.43 0.20 -17.41
C ILE A 181 -12.57 0.83 -16.31
N TYR A 182 -12.98 0.76 -15.05
CA TYR A 182 -12.19 1.31 -13.95
C TYR A 182 -10.81 0.64 -13.85
N LEU A 183 -10.75 -0.69 -13.97
CA LEU A 183 -9.52 -1.45 -13.91
C LEU A 183 -8.56 -1.08 -15.05
N SER A 184 -9.07 -0.79 -16.26
CA SER A 184 -8.22 -0.43 -17.40
C SER A 184 -7.46 0.86 -17.17
N PHE A 185 -8.05 1.85 -16.50
CA PHE A 185 -7.36 3.08 -16.12
C PHE A 185 -6.22 2.81 -15.13
N GLU A 186 -6.45 1.95 -14.14
CA GLU A 186 -5.41 1.60 -13.17
C GLU A 186 -4.28 0.77 -13.80
N LEU A 187 -4.59 -0.16 -14.71
CA LEU A 187 -3.57 -0.92 -15.42
C LEU A 187 -2.65 -0.04 -16.28
N ILE A 188 -3.17 1.03 -16.88
CA ILE A 188 -2.34 2.02 -17.59
C ILE A 188 -1.38 2.69 -16.61
N ASN A 189 -1.87 3.11 -15.45
CA ASN A 189 -1.04 3.72 -14.42
C ASN A 189 0.06 2.77 -13.95
N PHE A 190 -0.25 1.51 -13.70
CA PHE A 190 0.71 0.49 -13.26
C PHE A 190 1.83 0.26 -14.28
N SER A 191 1.53 0.30 -15.57
CA SER A 191 2.54 0.11 -16.61
C SER A 191 3.58 1.23 -16.66
N ILE A 192 3.22 2.43 -16.23
CA ILE A 192 4.08 3.62 -16.31
C ILE A 192 4.77 3.92 -14.99
N TYR A 193 4.06 3.78 -13.88
CA TYR A 193 4.47 4.24 -12.56
C TYR A 193 5.77 3.62 -12.03
N PRO A 194 6.01 2.29 -12.10
CA PRO A 194 7.23 1.69 -11.56
C PRO A 194 8.50 2.22 -12.21
N VAL A 195 8.45 2.41 -13.53
CA VAL A 195 9.60 2.95 -14.30
C VAL A 195 9.84 4.41 -13.97
N TYR A 196 8.77 5.18 -13.80
CA TYR A 196 8.86 6.58 -13.38
C TYR A 196 9.49 6.69 -11.98
N LYS A 197 9.03 5.91 -11.01
CA LYS A 197 9.56 5.91 -9.64
C LYS A 197 11.06 5.55 -9.58
N ILE A 198 11.51 4.56 -10.35
CA ILE A 198 12.93 4.20 -10.40
C ILE A 198 13.78 5.33 -11.00
N LYS A 199 13.25 6.09 -11.97
CA LYS A 199 13.97 7.23 -12.57
C LYS A 199 14.08 8.43 -11.64
N THR A 200 13.16 8.55 -10.67
CA THR A 200 13.09 9.68 -9.74
C THR A 200 13.78 9.40 -8.40
N CYS A 201 14.26 8.18 -8.20
CA CYS A 201 15.16 7.84 -7.09
C CYS A 201 16.57 8.34 -7.34
#